data_8eaf1128025b8bb9f19509a32867e3e7
#
_entry.id   8eaf1128025b8bb9f19509a32867e3e7
#
_cell.length_a   1.000
_cell.length_b   1.000
_cell.length_c   1.000
_cell.angle_alpha   90.00
_cell.angle_beta   90.00
_cell.angle_gamma   90.00
#
_symmetry.space_group_name_H-M   'P 1'
#
loop_
_entity.id
_entity.type
_entity.pdbx_description
1 polymer ?
#
loop_
_entity_poly.entity_id
_entity_poly.type
_entity_poly.pdbx_seq_one_letter_code
_entity_poly.pdbx_strand_id
1 'polypeptide(L)'
;MKNYIPTPTISEMLKEEFMKPLGLTAYRLAKDIKVPVSRIQEILHDKRTITADTDLRLCKYFGMSNGFFLRVQMDLDLREAQTNSRLLEALQSIQRCTAIPVDDM
;
A
#
# COMPACT_ATOMS: atom_id res chain seq x y z
N MET A 1 25.11 -15.38 5.76
CA MET A 1 24.56 -14.19 5.51
C MET A 1 23.15 -14.31 5.04
N LYS A 2 22.37 -13.39 5.38
CA LYS A 2 21.07 -13.52 5.12
C LYS A 2 20.69 -12.81 3.92
N ASN A 3 19.99 -13.38 3.09
CA ASN A 3 19.53 -12.77 1.87
C ASN A 3 18.17 -12.15 2.02
N TYR A 4 18.12 -11.19 2.91
CA TYR A 4 16.87 -10.53 3.15
C TYR A 4 16.61 -9.49 2.07
N ILE A 5 15.48 -9.61 1.42
CA ILE A 5 15.04 -8.63 0.43
C ILE A 5 13.90 -7.84 1.05
N PRO A 6 14.08 -6.53 1.28
CA PRO A 6 13.01 -5.76 1.89
C PRO A 6 11.75 -5.79 1.05
N THR A 7 10.61 -5.78 1.73
CA THR A 7 9.33 -5.69 1.07
C THR A 7 9.23 -4.34 0.38
N PRO A 8 8.90 -4.28 -0.90
CA PRO A 8 8.73 -2.98 -1.55
C PRO A 8 7.55 -2.24 -0.95
N THR A 9 7.57 -0.92 -1.07
CA THR A 9 6.44 -0.11 -0.61
C THR A 9 5.50 0.13 -1.78
N ILE A 10 4.28 0.58 -1.44
CA ILE A 10 3.32 0.90 -2.49
C ILE A 10 3.84 2.05 -3.36
N SER A 11 4.63 2.95 -2.76
CA SER A 11 5.19 4.06 -3.54
C SER A 11 6.20 3.55 -4.56
N GLU A 12 7.02 2.58 -4.17
CA GLU A 12 7.98 1.99 -5.09
C GLU A 12 7.27 1.27 -6.22
N MET A 13 6.23 0.52 -5.90
CA MET A 13 5.49 -0.19 -6.92
C MET A 13 4.83 0.79 -7.89
N LEU A 14 4.19 1.83 -7.37
CA LEU A 14 3.54 2.81 -8.23
C LEU A 14 4.57 3.48 -9.14
N LYS A 15 5.71 3.84 -8.58
CA LYS A 15 6.75 4.52 -9.33
C LYS A 15 7.37 3.62 -10.40
N GLU A 16 7.79 2.42 -10.01
CA GLU A 16 8.55 1.55 -10.90
C GLU A 16 7.69 0.80 -11.89
N GLU A 17 6.50 0.39 -11.48
CA GLU A 17 5.68 -0.46 -12.32
C GLU A 17 4.67 0.31 -13.16
N PHE A 18 4.27 1.49 -12.74
CA PHE A 18 3.22 2.22 -13.44
C PHE A 18 3.68 3.56 -14.00
N MET A 19 4.46 4.32 -13.25
CA MET A 19 4.84 5.66 -13.71
C MET A 19 6.03 5.64 -14.65
N LYS A 20 7.10 4.97 -14.26
CA LYS A 20 8.31 4.93 -15.07
C LYS A 20 8.08 4.36 -16.46
N PRO A 21 7.43 3.21 -16.61
CA PRO A 21 7.24 2.65 -17.95
C PRO A 21 6.48 3.56 -18.88
N LEU A 22 5.62 4.43 -18.34
CA LEU A 22 4.84 5.34 -19.15
C LEU A 22 5.42 6.75 -19.19
N GLY A 23 6.58 6.96 -18.56
CA GLY A 23 7.19 8.28 -18.55
C GLY A 23 6.40 9.32 -17.80
N LEU A 24 5.64 8.90 -16.78
CA LEU A 24 4.78 9.82 -16.04
C LEU A 24 5.52 10.48 -14.90
N THR A 25 5.35 11.80 -14.78
CA THR A 25 5.80 12.52 -13.61
C THR A 25 4.67 12.61 -12.60
N ALA A 26 5.02 12.96 -11.36
CA ALA A 26 3.98 13.15 -10.34
C ALA A 26 3.00 14.24 -10.77
N TYR A 27 3.51 15.29 -11.37
CA TYR A 27 2.67 16.39 -11.82
C TYR A 27 1.67 15.91 -12.87
N ARG A 28 2.15 15.17 -13.88
CA ARG A 28 1.27 14.70 -14.94
C ARG A 28 0.23 13.72 -14.41
N LEU A 29 0.67 12.80 -13.55
CA LEU A 29 -0.27 11.84 -12.98
C LEU A 29 -1.36 12.55 -12.18
N ALA A 30 -0.94 13.48 -11.31
CA ALA A 30 -1.90 14.22 -10.49
C ALA A 30 -2.89 14.97 -11.36
N LYS A 31 -2.40 15.62 -12.40
CA LYS A 31 -3.24 16.36 -13.29
C LYS A 31 -4.25 15.45 -13.97
N ASP A 32 -3.80 14.32 -14.46
CA ASP A 32 -4.65 13.41 -15.21
C ASP A 32 -5.71 12.75 -14.34
N ILE A 33 -5.42 12.48 -13.08
CA ILE A 33 -6.41 11.88 -12.18
C ILE A 33 -7.14 12.93 -11.35
N LYS A 34 -6.84 14.19 -11.58
CA LYS A 34 -7.53 15.35 -11.01
C LYS A 34 -7.43 15.45 -9.50
N VAL A 35 -6.21 15.35 -9.01
CA VAL A 35 -5.90 15.57 -7.59
C VAL A 35 -4.76 16.56 -7.50
N PRO A 36 -4.56 17.18 -6.33
CA PRO A 36 -3.39 18.06 -6.16
C PRO A 36 -2.11 17.26 -6.30
N VAL A 37 -1.08 17.88 -6.86
CA VAL A 37 0.20 17.19 -7.05
C VAL A 37 0.79 16.77 -5.70
N SER A 38 0.49 17.52 -4.64
CA SER A 38 1.00 17.18 -3.32
C SER A 38 0.51 15.80 -2.87
N ARG A 39 -0.72 15.42 -3.27
CA ARG A 39 -1.23 14.10 -2.91
C ARG A 39 -0.34 13.00 -3.48
N ILE A 40 0.03 13.13 -4.76
CA ILE A 40 0.88 12.13 -5.39
C ILE A 40 2.28 12.17 -4.80
N GLN A 41 2.83 13.37 -4.60
CA GLN A 41 4.17 13.49 -4.04
C GLN A 41 4.26 12.88 -2.65
N GLU A 42 3.23 13.07 -1.83
CA GLU A 42 3.20 12.49 -0.49
C GLU A 42 3.14 10.98 -0.53
N ILE A 43 2.38 10.44 -1.46
CA ILE A 43 2.34 8.98 -1.63
C ILE A 43 3.70 8.46 -2.06
N LEU A 44 4.34 9.13 -3.01
CA LEU A 44 5.64 8.68 -3.51
C LEU A 44 6.75 8.79 -2.48
N HIS A 45 6.57 9.64 -1.48
CA HIS A 45 7.54 9.78 -0.39
C HIS A 45 7.13 9.06 0.88
N ASP A 46 6.16 8.17 0.78
CA ASP A 46 5.67 7.35 1.90
C ASP A 46 5.11 8.18 3.06
N LYS A 47 4.60 9.37 2.75
CA LYS A 47 4.00 10.23 3.76
C LYS A 47 2.49 10.15 3.77
N ARG A 48 1.92 9.39 2.87
CA ARG A 48 0.49 9.23 2.77
C ARG A 48 0.19 7.89 2.14
N THR A 49 -0.80 7.19 2.67
CA THR A 49 -1.24 5.94 2.08
C THR A 49 -2.25 6.21 0.97
N ILE A 50 -2.51 5.20 0.18
CA ILE A 50 -3.53 5.30 -0.85
C ILE A 50 -4.88 5.03 -0.21
N THR A 51 -5.80 5.98 -0.39
CA THR A 51 -7.16 5.85 0.13
C THR A 51 -8.07 5.32 -0.98
N ALA A 52 -9.32 5.03 -0.63
CA ALA A 52 -10.28 4.57 -1.62
C ALA A 52 -10.44 5.57 -2.76
N ASP A 53 -10.49 6.86 -2.43
CA ASP A 53 -10.62 7.90 -3.45
C ASP A 53 -9.46 7.82 -4.44
N THR A 54 -8.24 7.76 -3.95
CA THR A 54 -7.07 7.72 -4.81
C THR A 54 -7.00 6.40 -5.58
N ASP A 55 -7.35 5.29 -4.93
CA ASP A 55 -7.37 4.01 -5.61
C ASP A 55 -8.29 4.02 -6.81
N LEU A 56 -9.49 4.53 -6.63
CA LEU A 56 -10.46 4.54 -7.74
C LEU A 56 -9.95 5.38 -8.91
N ARG A 57 -9.31 6.50 -8.61
CA ARG A 57 -8.77 7.36 -9.67
C ARG A 57 -7.60 6.70 -10.39
N LEU A 58 -6.70 6.07 -9.63
CA LEU A 58 -5.57 5.38 -10.22
C LEU A 58 -6.02 4.17 -11.05
N CYS A 59 -6.99 3.42 -10.52
CA CYS A 59 -7.48 2.24 -11.23
C CYS A 59 -8.16 2.63 -12.54
N LYS A 60 -8.91 3.71 -12.51
CA LYS A 60 -9.54 4.20 -13.74
C LYS A 60 -8.49 4.60 -14.76
N TYR A 61 -7.48 5.30 -14.30
CA TYR A 61 -6.44 5.83 -15.18
C TYR A 61 -5.59 4.72 -15.79
N PHE A 62 -5.21 3.73 -14.97
CA PHE A 62 -4.33 2.67 -15.43
C PHE A 62 -5.07 1.43 -15.94
N GLY A 63 -6.39 1.47 -15.95
CA GLY A 63 -7.17 0.34 -16.47
C GLY A 63 -7.18 -0.88 -15.56
N MET A 64 -7.06 -0.67 -14.25
CA MET A 64 -7.09 -1.76 -13.29
C MET A 64 -8.46 -1.87 -12.66
N SER A 65 -8.78 -3.04 -12.10
CA SER A 65 -10.05 -3.19 -11.40
C SER A 65 -10.01 -2.43 -10.08
N ASN A 66 -11.17 -1.92 -9.68
CA ASN A 66 -11.27 -1.12 -8.46
C ASN A 66 -10.72 -1.89 -7.27
N GLY A 67 -9.95 -1.19 -6.45
CA GLY A 67 -9.35 -1.79 -5.26
C GLY A 67 -7.99 -2.40 -5.49
N PHE A 68 -7.50 -2.39 -6.72
CA PHE A 68 -6.21 -3.02 -7.01
C PHE A 68 -5.09 -2.46 -6.14
N PHE A 69 -4.97 -1.12 -6.10
CA PHE A 69 -3.87 -0.52 -5.34
C PHE A 69 -4.08 -0.67 -3.84
N LEU A 70 -5.34 -0.64 -3.39
CA LEU A 70 -5.61 -0.87 -1.96
C LEU A 70 -5.24 -2.29 -1.54
N ARG A 71 -5.56 -3.27 -2.38
CA ARG A 71 -5.23 -4.66 -2.05
C ARG A 71 -3.73 -4.88 -2.02
N VAL A 72 -3.02 -4.30 -2.98
CA VAL A 72 -1.57 -4.43 -3.00
C VAL A 72 -0.96 -3.73 -1.78
N GLN A 73 -1.45 -2.54 -1.48
CA GLN A 73 -0.96 -1.80 -0.32
C GLN A 73 -1.13 -2.60 0.97
N MET A 74 -2.32 -3.18 1.15
CA MET A 74 -2.58 -3.99 2.32
C MET A 74 -1.66 -5.21 2.38
N ASP A 75 -1.47 -5.86 1.25
CA ASP A 75 -0.62 -7.03 1.16
C ASP A 75 0.83 -6.71 1.56
N LEU A 76 1.34 -5.62 1.01
CA LEU A 76 2.71 -5.20 1.31
C LEU A 76 2.85 -4.79 2.77
N ASP A 77 1.85 -4.08 3.30
CA ASP A 77 1.88 -3.65 4.70
C ASP A 77 1.85 -4.85 5.64
N LEU A 78 1.03 -5.85 5.33
CA LEU A 78 0.96 -7.05 6.15
C LEU A 78 2.28 -7.81 6.12
N ARG A 79 2.88 -7.93 4.96
CA ARG A 79 4.17 -8.60 4.84
C ARG A 79 5.23 -7.92 5.67
N GLU A 80 5.28 -6.60 5.56
CA GLU A 80 6.27 -5.84 6.31
C GLU A 80 6.04 -5.98 7.82
N ALA A 81 4.78 -5.89 8.24
CA ALA A 81 4.46 -6.03 9.67
C ALA A 81 4.88 -7.38 10.21
N GLN A 82 4.74 -8.43 9.40
CA GLN A 82 5.07 -9.78 9.83
C GLN A 82 6.56 -10.03 9.97
N THR A 83 7.39 -9.10 9.52
CA THR A 83 8.83 -9.21 9.74
C THR A 83 9.29 -8.38 10.95
N ASN A 84 8.39 -7.66 11.59
CA ASN A 84 8.73 -6.81 12.70
C ASN A 84 8.79 -7.62 13.99
N SER A 85 9.99 -7.81 14.53
CA SER A 85 10.19 -8.69 15.68
C SER A 85 9.47 -8.18 16.93
N ARG A 86 9.40 -6.86 17.12
CA ARG A 86 8.67 -6.30 18.24
C ARG A 86 7.20 -6.63 18.17
N LEU A 87 6.64 -6.48 16.97
CA LEU A 87 5.23 -6.81 16.80
C LEU A 87 5.01 -8.30 17.00
N LEU A 88 5.89 -9.14 16.47
CA LEU A 88 5.74 -10.57 16.64
C LEU A 88 5.78 -10.98 18.10
N GLU A 89 6.65 -10.34 18.89
CA GLU A 89 6.69 -10.59 20.32
C GLU A 89 5.40 -10.19 21.00
N ALA A 90 4.89 -9.01 20.64
CA ALA A 90 3.63 -8.54 21.20
C ALA A 90 2.49 -9.49 20.88
N LEU A 91 2.47 -9.98 19.64
CA LEU A 91 1.41 -10.90 19.24
C LEU A 91 1.41 -12.18 20.05
N GLN A 92 2.61 -12.66 20.41
CA GLN A 92 2.71 -13.87 21.21
C GLN A 92 2.11 -13.70 22.59
N SER A 93 2.09 -12.47 23.10
CA SER A 93 1.53 -12.23 24.41
C SER A 93 0.04 -11.90 24.37
N ILE A 94 -0.53 -11.74 23.20
CA ILE A 94 -1.95 -11.46 23.08
C ILE A 94 -2.71 -12.77 23.10
N GLN A 95 -3.64 -12.88 24.03
CA GLN A 95 -4.47 -14.06 24.14
C GLN A 95 -5.84 -13.77 23.55
N ARG A 96 -6.37 -14.75 22.87
CA ARG A 96 -7.67 -14.61 22.29
C ARG A 96 -8.73 -14.38 23.36
N CYS A 97 -9.63 -13.46 23.12
CA CYS A 97 -10.72 -13.21 24.06
C CYS A 97 -11.68 -14.39 24.04
N THR A 98 -11.91 -14.99 25.20
CA THR A 98 -12.76 -16.17 25.29
C THR A 98 -14.24 -15.82 25.30
N ALA A 99 -14.58 -14.55 25.45
CA ALA A 99 -15.97 -14.13 25.41
C ALA A 99 -16.54 -14.13 23.99
N ILE A 100 -15.67 -14.22 22.98
CA ILE A 100 -16.11 -14.21 21.59
C ILE A 100 -16.13 -15.62 21.04
N PRO A 101 -17.27 -16.10 20.54
CA PRO A 101 -17.32 -17.44 19.97
C PRO A 101 -16.36 -17.59 18.80
N VAL A 102 -15.83 -18.79 18.63
CA VAL A 102 -14.80 -19.04 17.64
C VAL A 102 -15.27 -18.80 16.23
N ASP A 103 -16.50 -19.19 15.93
CA ASP A 103 -17.00 -19.04 14.59
C ASP A 103 -17.75 -17.77 14.35
N ASP A 104 -17.56 -16.79 15.16
CA ASP A 104 -18.25 -15.55 15.03
C ASP A 104 -17.49 -14.60 14.11
N MET A 105 -17.07 -15.08 13.00
CA MET A 105 -16.22 -14.27 12.13
C MET A 105 -16.89 -13.97 10.80
#